data_fd64f92ca0398f3f1fa57b07c9feddc0
#
_entry.id   fd64f92ca0398f3f1fa57b07c9feddc0
#
_cell.length_a   1.000
_cell.length_b   1.000
_cell.length_c   1.000
_cell.angle_alpha   90.00
_cell.angle_beta   90.00
_cell.angle_gamma   90.00
#
_symmetry.space_group_name_H-M   'P 1'
#
loop_
_entity.id
_entity.type
_entity.pdbx_description
1 polymer ?
#
loop_
_entity_poly.entity_id
_entity_poly.type
_entity_poly.pdbx_seq_one_letter_code
_entity_poly.pdbx_strand_id
1 'polypeptide(L)'
;MILSNFANLLDINPRELTTWFHEAFIDAYDWVVEPNVLGMGTYSLGDAMMTKPYISGTPYINKMSDYCKSCKFDPKKNCMVSNLYWAFIERHKDSFQGNIRMSMPLRNLAKRSDEKKEQDKLAYEYILYSLSRSEEVVIQS
;
A
#
# COMPACT_ATOMS: atom_id res chain seq x y z
N MET A 1 -3.80 -9.44 4.60
CA MET A 1 -2.52 -8.71 4.47
C MET A 1 -2.34 -8.03 3.11
N ILE A 2 -2.37 -8.72 1.98
CA ILE A 2 -2.14 -8.12 0.65
C ILE A 2 -3.23 -7.13 0.28
N LEU A 3 -4.51 -7.45 0.47
CA LEU A 3 -5.62 -6.54 0.21
C LEU A 3 -5.55 -5.28 1.08
N SER A 4 -5.30 -5.43 2.39
CA SER A 4 -5.13 -4.28 3.29
C SER A 4 -3.92 -3.42 2.91
N ASN A 5 -2.81 -4.05 2.49
CA ASN A 5 -1.64 -3.33 2.01
C ASN A 5 -1.97 -2.51 0.76
N PHE A 6 -2.67 -3.10 -0.21
CA PHE A 6 -3.03 -2.40 -1.45
C PHE A 6 -4.00 -1.26 -1.17
N ALA A 7 -5.04 -1.49 -0.37
CA ALA A 7 -5.98 -0.46 0.06
C ALA A 7 -5.28 0.70 0.80
N ASN A 8 -4.32 0.38 1.67
CA ASN A 8 -3.54 1.36 2.40
C ASN A 8 -2.68 2.23 1.47
N LEU A 9 -2.03 1.61 0.48
CA LEU A 9 -1.24 2.35 -0.51
C LEU A 9 -2.08 3.30 -1.38
N LEU A 10 -3.39 3.04 -1.48
CA LEU A 10 -4.37 3.88 -2.19
C LEU A 10 -5.09 4.88 -1.27
N ASP A 11 -4.72 4.97 0.00
CA ASP A 11 -5.37 5.82 1.02
C ASP A 11 -6.88 5.58 1.16
N ILE A 12 -7.33 4.32 0.99
CA ILE A 12 -8.73 3.96 1.21
C ILE A 12 -9.05 4.13 2.70
N ASN A 13 -10.23 4.72 2.97
CA ASN A 13 -10.68 4.95 4.34
C ASN A 13 -10.67 3.64 5.15
N PRO A 14 -9.98 3.59 6.31
CA PRO A 14 -9.87 2.39 7.12
C PRO A 14 -11.21 1.79 7.54
N ARG A 15 -12.22 2.62 7.82
CA ARG A 15 -13.56 2.15 8.21
C ARG A 15 -14.30 1.53 7.03
N GLU A 16 -14.22 2.12 5.85
CA GLU A 16 -14.82 1.56 4.63
C GLU A 16 -14.17 0.20 4.28
N LEU A 17 -12.85 0.11 4.41
CA LEU A 17 -12.14 -1.14 4.22
C LEU A 17 -12.59 -2.20 5.23
N THR A 18 -12.76 -1.83 6.49
CA THR A 18 -13.24 -2.74 7.55
C THR A 18 -14.66 -3.22 7.25
N THR A 19 -15.57 -2.32 6.86
CA THR A 19 -16.94 -2.67 6.44
C THR A 19 -16.92 -3.62 5.26
N TRP A 20 -16.09 -3.35 4.26
CA TRP A 20 -15.94 -4.24 3.10
C TRP A 20 -15.47 -5.65 3.50
N PHE A 21 -14.54 -5.79 4.46
CA PHE A 21 -14.13 -7.10 4.95
C PHE A 21 -15.28 -7.85 5.64
N HIS A 22 -16.14 -7.15 6.39
CA HIS A 22 -17.32 -7.75 7.01
C HIS A 22 -18.33 -8.26 5.97
N GLU A 23 -18.49 -7.54 4.87
CA GLU A 23 -19.43 -7.91 3.80
C GLU A 23 -18.87 -9.02 2.88
N ALA A 24 -17.56 -9.02 2.64
CA ALA A 24 -16.92 -9.91 1.67
C ALA A 24 -16.56 -11.29 2.23
N PHE A 25 -16.39 -11.42 3.55
CA PHE A 25 -15.90 -12.65 4.17
C PHE A 25 -16.89 -13.20 5.20
N ILE A 26 -17.22 -14.46 5.06
CA ILE A 26 -18.17 -15.19 5.95
C ILE A 26 -17.66 -15.27 7.41
N ASP A 27 -16.36 -15.33 7.60
CA ASP A 27 -15.67 -15.46 8.89
C ASP A 27 -15.18 -14.12 9.45
N ALA A 28 -15.72 -13.01 8.95
CA ALA A 28 -15.37 -11.65 9.36
C ALA A 28 -16.09 -11.26 10.66
N TYR A 29 -15.63 -11.81 11.78
CA TYR A 29 -16.11 -11.40 13.11
C TYR A 29 -15.44 -10.10 13.57
N ASP A 30 -16.17 -9.22 14.28
CA ASP A 30 -15.68 -7.93 14.78
C ASP A 30 -14.36 -8.06 15.53
N TRP A 31 -14.27 -9.00 16.46
CA TRP A 31 -13.05 -9.26 17.25
C TRP A 31 -11.84 -9.74 16.43
N VAL A 32 -12.06 -10.15 15.18
CA VAL A 32 -10.99 -10.52 14.24
C VAL A 32 -10.68 -9.35 13.30
N VAL A 33 -11.70 -8.76 12.68
CA VAL A 33 -11.55 -7.75 11.63
C VAL A 33 -11.05 -6.43 12.19
N GLU A 34 -11.62 -5.96 13.30
CA GLU A 34 -11.21 -4.68 13.87
C GLU A 34 -9.72 -4.62 14.24
N PRO A 35 -9.17 -5.53 15.05
CA PRO A 35 -7.75 -5.46 15.37
C PRO A 35 -6.83 -5.74 14.18
N ASN A 36 -7.22 -6.62 13.27
CA ASN A 36 -6.36 -7.02 12.15
C ASN A 36 -6.44 -6.09 10.94
N VAL A 37 -7.61 -5.55 10.62
CA VAL A 37 -7.79 -4.64 9.48
C VAL A 37 -7.65 -3.20 9.94
N LEU A 38 -8.51 -2.73 10.84
CA LEU A 38 -8.51 -1.34 11.31
C LEU A 38 -7.25 -1.01 12.12
N GLY A 39 -6.85 -1.89 13.03
CA GLY A 39 -5.67 -1.67 13.86
C GLY A 39 -4.36 -1.88 13.12
N MET A 40 -4.07 -3.12 12.72
CA MET A 40 -2.78 -3.49 12.13
C MET A 40 -2.68 -3.17 10.64
N GLY A 41 -3.71 -3.53 9.86
CA GLY A 41 -3.67 -3.41 8.40
C GLY A 41 -3.54 -1.98 7.92
N THR A 42 -4.30 -1.06 8.51
CA THR A 42 -4.38 0.34 8.08
C THR A 42 -3.54 1.31 8.91
N TYR A 43 -2.99 0.87 10.02
CA TYR A 43 -2.24 1.74 10.96
C TYR A 43 -3.09 2.92 11.50
N SER A 44 -4.42 2.81 11.46
CA SER A 44 -5.32 3.90 11.87
C SER A 44 -5.24 4.26 13.34
N LEU A 45 -4.79 3.34 14.19
CA LEU A 45 -4.57 3.56 15.62
C LEU A 45 -3.11 3.93 15.95
N GLY A 46 -2.27 4.11 14.94
CA GLY A 46 -0.88 4.52 15.09
C GLY A 46 -0.06 3.60 16.00
N ASP A 47 0.81 4.19 16.79
CA ASP A 47 1.73 3.48 17.69
C ASP A 47 1.02 2.72 18.84
N ALA A 48 -0.27 2.94 19.06
CA ALA A 48 -1.04 2.22 20.07
C ALA A 48 -1.16 0.72 19.76
N MET A 49 -1.19 0.34 18.47
CA MET A 49 -1.32 -1.04 18.04
C MET A 49 -0.06 -1.59 17.36
N MET A 50 0.66 -0.74 16.62
CA MET A 50 1.77 -1.16 15.79
C MET A 50 2.93 -0.17 15.86
N THR A 51 4.14 -0.67 15.80
CA THR A 51 5.37 0.15 15.81
C THR A 51 5.70 0.79 14.46
N LYS A 52 5.01 0.41 13.40
CA LYS A 52 5.12 0.99 12.04
C LYS A 52 3.89 0.64 11.22
N PRO A 53 3.57 1.42 10.18
CA PRO A 53 2.52 1.04 9.24
C PRO A 53 2.85 -0.29 8.54
N TYR A 54 1.83 -1.10 8.34
CA TYR A 54 1.95 -2.41 7.69
C TYR A 54 1.86 -2.25 6.17
N ILE A 55 2.83 -1.54 5.62
CA ILE A 55 2.97 -1.31 4.18
C ILE A 55 4.17 -2.07 3.64
N SER A 56 4.02 -2.61 2.46
CA SER A 56 5.08 -3.36 1.79
C SER A 56 5.09 -3.09 0.29
N GLY A 57 6.29 -3.01 -0.24
CA GLY A 57 6.50 -2.91 -1.68
C GLY A 57 6.57 -4.28 -2.36
N THR A 58 6.74 -4.24 -3.66
CA THR A 58 6.81 -5.40 -4.55
C THR A 58 7.80 -6.49 -4.11
N PRO A 59 9.02 -6.17 -3.61
CA PRO A 59 9.98 -7.22 -3.21
C PRO A 59 9.46 -8.11 -2.09
N TYR A 60 8.70 -7.55 -1.15
CA TYR A 60 8.10 -8.31 -0.06
C TYR A 60 6.97 -9.20 -0.59
N ILE A 61 6.07 -8.66 -1.42
CA ILE A 61 4.96 -9.42 -2.02
C ILE A 61 5.49 -10.59 -2.84
N ASN A 62 6.52 -10.37 -3.65
CA ASN A 62 7.15 -11.41 -4.46
C ASN A 62 7.83 -12.52 -3.64
N LYS A 63 8.35 -12.17 -2.45
CA LYS A 63 8.96 -13.13 -1.53
C LYS A 63 7.94 -13.96 -0.76
N MET A 64 6.83 -13.35 -0.36
CA MET A 64 5.86 -13.93 0.57
C MET A 64 4.66 -14.58 -0.12
N SER A 65 4.55 -14.43 -1.44
CA SER A 65 3.43 -14.95 -2.24
C SER A 65 3.90 -15.43 -3.61
N ASP A 66 3.04 -16.16 -4.30
CA ASP A 66 3.26 -16.61 -5.68
C ASP A 66 2.53 -15.76 -6.73
N TYR A 67 1.84 -14.69 -6.31
CA TYR A 67 1.10 -13.81 -7.20
C TYR A 67 1.95 -13.24 -8.34
N CYS A 68 3.22 -12.92 -8.07
CA CYS A 68 4.11 -12.36 -9.09
C CYS A 68 4.55 -13.37 -10.15
N LYS A 69 4.42 -14.68 -9.91
CA LYS A 69 4.87 -15.73 -10.85
C LYS A 69 4.06 -15.76 -12.15
N SER A 70 2.75 -15.51 -12.04
CA SER A 70 1.82 -15.51 -13.19
C SER A 70 1.37 -14.10 -13.60
N CYS A 71 1.93 -13.07 -12.97
CA CYS A 71 1.54 -11.68 -13.21
C CYS A 71 2.16 -11.16 -14.53
N LYS A 72 1.40 -10.34 -15.26
CA LYS A 72 1.88 -9.61 -16.45
C LYS A 72 2.98 -8.60 -16.13
N PHE A 73 3.07 -8.13 -14.87
CA PHE A 73 4.01 -7.11 -14.43
C PHE A 73 5.24 -7.75 -13.75
N ASP A 74 6.43 -7.31 -14.13
CA ASP A 74 7.67 -7.73 -13.48
C ASP A 74 7.87 -6.94 -12.16
N PRO A 75 8.01 -7.64 -11.01
CA PRO A 75 8.14 -6.98 -9.71
C PRO A 75 9.37 -6.08 -9.58
N LYS A 76 10.37 -6.23 -10.46
CA LYS A 76 11.61 -5.43 -10.42
C LYS A 76 11.64 -4.30 -11.44
N LYS A 77 10.86 -4.40 -12.53
CA LYS A 77 10.96 -3.50 -13.68
C LYS A 77 9.78 -2.55 -13.81
N ASN A 78 8.57 -3.09 -13.87
CA ASN A 78 7.38 -2.31 -14.28
C ASN A 78 6.14 -2.52 -13.40
N CYS A 79 6.30 -3.11 -12.22
CA CYS A 79 5.18 -3.29 -11.30
C CYS A 79 4.81 -1.96 -10.63
N MET A 80 3.60 -1.48 -10.91
CA MET A 80 3.09 -0.20 -10.39
C MET A 80 2.92 -0.18 -8.87
N VAL A 81 2.82 -1.34 -8.20
CA VAL A 81 2.79 -1.41 -6.73
C VAL A 81 4.05 -0.81 -6.10
N SER A 82 5.20 -0.89 -6.78
CA SER A 82 6.42 -0.23 -6.33
C SER A 82 6.27 1.30 -6.33
N ASN A 83 5.64 1.85 -7.37
CA ASN A 83 5.37 3.29 -7.48
C ASN A 83 4.36 3.73 -6.41
N LEU A 84 3.28 2.95 -6.19
CA LEU A 84 2.31 3.21 -5.13
C LEU A 84 2.97 3.26 -3.74
N TYR A 85 3.89 2.34 -3.46
CA TYR A 85 4.63 2.30 -2.19
C TYR A 85 5.43 3.59 -1.96
N TRP A 86 6.16 4.06 -2.97
CA TRP A 86 6.95 5.28 -2.84
C TRP A 86 6.07 6.54 -2.82
N ALA A 87 5.01 6.58 -3.61
CA ALA A 87 4.02 7.66 -3.58
C ALA A 87 3.35 7.76 -2.20
N PHE A 88 3.02 6.63 -1.57
CA PHE A 88 2.46 6.59 -0.22
C PHE A 88 3.45 7.16 0.81
N ILE A 89 4.71 6.72 0.80
CA ILE A 89 5.73 7.22 1.74
C ILE A 89 5.96 8.73 1.54
N GLU A 90 5.97 9.23 0.31
CA GLU A 90 6.11 10.68 0.04
C GLU A 90 4.95 11.48 0.61
N ARG A 91 3.70 11.01 0.42
CA ARG A 91 2.50 11.69 0.94
C ARG A 91 2.46 11.73 2.47
N HIS A 92 2.89 10.67 3.11
CA HIS A 92 2.80 10.49 4.57
C HIS A 92 4.14 10.70 5.30
N LYS A 93 5.16 11.24 4.63
CA LYS A 93 6.52 11.39 5.18
C LYS A 93 6.56 12.13 6.51
N ASP A 94 5.72 13.16 6.66
CA ASP A 94 5.68 13.97 7.89
C ASP A 94 5.12 13.20 9.08
N SER A 95 4.14 12.33 8.86
CA SER A 95 3.58 11.45 9.88
C SER A 95 4.55 10.35 10.33
N PHE A 96 5.55 10.03 9.50
CA PHE A 96 6.55 9.01 9.81
C PHE A 96 7.84 9.58 10.41
N GLN A 97 7.94 10.90 10.56
CA GLN A 97 9.06 11.54 11.22
C GLN A 97 9.11 11.12 12.69
N GLY A 98 10.30 10.71 13.14
CA GLY A 98 10.50 10.19 14.50
C GLY A 98 10.30 8.69 14.64
N ASN A 99 9.71 8.00 13.69
CA ASN A 99 9.57 6.56 13.71
C ASN A 99 10.87 5.87 13.25
N ILE A 100 11.59 5.23 14.18
CA ILE A 100 12.89 4.59 13.91
C ILE A 100 12.78 3.52 12.81
N ARG A 101 11.67 2.78 12.74
CA ARG A 101 11.46 1.72 11.75
C ARG A 101 11.18 2.24 10.36
N MET A 102 10.72 3.49 10.24
CA MET A 102 10.52 4.18 8.97
C MET A 102 11.74 4.98 8.52
N SER A 103 12.79 5.06 9.32
CA SER A 103 14.00 5.84 9.01
C SER A 103 14.71 5.38 7.73
N MET A 104 14.77 4.08 7.46
CA MET A 104 15.39 3.54 6.23
C MET A 104 14.56 3.86 4.97
N PRO A 105 13.23 3.60 4.93
CA PRO A 105 12.38 4.07 3.82
C PRO A 105 12.48 5.57 3.57
N LEU A 106 12.40 6.40 4.60
CA LEU A 106 12.51 7.86 4.47
C LEU A 106 13.87 8.31 3.92
N ARG A 107 14.96 7.68 4.37
CA ARG A 107 16.30 7.95 3.85
C ARG A 107 16.43 7.56 2.38
N ASN A 108 15.84 6.44 1.98
CA ASN A 108 15.83 6.02 0.58
C ASN A 108 14.96 6.94 -0.28
N LEU A 109 13.83 7.41 0.24
CA LEU A 109 13.00 8.40 -0.42
C LEU A 109 13.76 9.72 -0.68
N ALA A 110 14.54 10.17 0.30
CA ALA A 110 15.36 11.39 0.17
C ALA A 110 16.44 11.28 -0.93
N LYS A 111 16.91 10.06 -1.20
CA LYS A 111 17.88 9.78 -2.29
C LYS A 111 17.22 9.58 -3.66
N ARG A 112 15.90 9.52 -3.72
CA ARG A 112 15.16 9.28 -4.96
C ARG A 112 15.09 10.56 -5.77
N SER A 113 15.38 10.49 -7.07
CA SER A 113 15.33 11.65 -7.97
C SER A 113 13.91 12.21 -8.07
N ASP A 114 13.79 13.52 -8.32
CA ASP A 114 12.50 14.19 -8.43
C ASP A 114 11.68 13.67 -9.61
N GLU A 115 12.32 13.28 -10.72
CA GLU A 115 11.69 12.62 -11.85
C GLU A 115 10.98 11.31 -11.45
N LYS A 116 11.63 10.51 -10.60
CA LYS A 116 11.03 9.24 -10.11
C LYS A 116 9.87 9.50 -9.14
N LYS A 117 9.96 10.53 -8.33
CA LYS A 117 8.85 10.93 -7.45
C LYS A 117 7.64 11.39 -8.24
N GLU A 118 7.84 12.13 -9.33
CA GLU A 118 6.77 12.53 -10.23
C GLU A 118 6.15 11.33 -10.95
N GLN A 119 6.95 10.38 -11.42
CA GLN A 119 6.47 9.11 -11.97
C GLN A 119 5.65 8.30 -10.95
N ASP A 120 6.08 8.25 -9.70
CA ASP A 120 5.36 7.56 -8.63
C ASP A 120 3.97 8.21 -8.39
N LYS A 121 3.90 9.54 -8.41
CA LYS A 121 2.66 10.30 -8.28
C LYS A 121 1.72 10.07 -9.46
N LEU A 122 2.22 10.16 -10.68
CA LEU A 122 1.43 9.92 -11.90
C LEU A 122 0.89 8.47 -11.94
N ALA A 123 1.70 7.49 -11.53
CA ALA A 123 1.24 6.10 -11.43
C ALA A 123 0.12 5.93 -10.40
N TYR A 124 0.19 6.63 -9.27
CA TYR A 124 -0.88 6.63 -8.27
C TYR A 124 -2.18 7.21 -8.82
N GLU A 125 -2.12 8.39 -9.45
CA GLU A 125 -3.28 9.05 -10.05
C GLU A 125 -3.91 8.20 -11.16
N TYR A 126 -3.08 7.57 -12.00
CA TYR A 126 -3.53 6.67 -13.05
C TYR A 126 -4.26 5.45 -12.50
N ILE A 127 -3.72 4.81 -11.46
CA ILE A 127 -4.36 3.64 -10.85
C ILE A 127 -5.69 4.02 -10.21
N LEU A 128 -5.77 5.15 -9.48
CA LEU A 128 -7.03 5.63 -8.92
C LEU A 128 -8.08 5.89 -10.00
N TYR A 129 -7.66 6.53 -11.10
CA TYR A 129 -8.54 6.80 -12.23
C TYR A 129 -9.07 5.50 -12.86
N SER A 130 -8.19 4.53 -13.13
CA SER A 130 -8.58 3.25 -13.73
C SER A 130 -9.53 2.47 -12.82
N LEU A 131 -9.25 2.43 -11.51
CA LEU A 131 -10.12 1.76 -10.54
C LEU A 131 -11.49 2.44 -10.41
N SER A 132 -11.56 3.77 -10.45
CA SER A 132 -12.84 4.49 -10.38
C SER A 132 -13.74 4.20 -11.56
N ARG A 133 -13.19 3.80 -12.70
CA ARG A 133 -13.91 3.43 -13.92
C ARG A 133 -14.07 1.92 -14.09
N SER A 134 -13.57 1.13 -13.17
CA SER A 134 -13.51 -0.34 -13.29
C SER A 134 -12.77 -0.81 -14.55
N GLU A 135 -11.77 -0.04 -14.99
CA GLU A 135 -10.94 -0.34 -16.16
C GLU A 135 -9.72 -1.18 -15.76
N GLU A 136 -9.27 -2.04 -16.68
CA GLU A 136 -8.04 -2.80 -16.45
C GLU A 136 -6.82 -1.87 -16.46
N VAL A 137 -5.93 -2.00 -15.48
CA VAL A 137 -4.66 -1.27 -15.43
C VAL A 137 -3.71 -1.82 -16.50
N VAL A 138 -3.31 -0.99 -17.43
CA VAL A 138 -2.43 -1.35 -18.56
C VAL A 138 -1.05 -0.73 -18.38
N ILE A 139 -0.01 -1.45 -18.81
CA ILE A 139 1.36 -0.91 -18.81
C ILE A 139 1.42 0.23 -19.83
N GLN A 140 1.69 1.42 -19.35
CA GLN A 140 2.08 2.52 -20.23
C GLN A 140 3.54 2.28 -20.65
N SER A 141 3.74 1.98 -21.90
CA SER A 141 5.03 1.80 -22.56
C SER A 141 5.76 3.14 -22.73
#